data_a8a4eaeaee11bfde8628c532b2a2103f
#
_entry.id   a8a4eaeaee11bfde8628c532b2a2103f
#
_cell.length_a   1.000
_cell.length_b   1.000
_cell.length_c   1.000
_cell.angle_alpha   90.00
_cell.angle_beta   90.00
_cell.angle_gamma   90.00
#
_symmetry.space_group_name_H-M   'P 1'
#
loop_
_entity.id
_entity.type
_entity.pdbx_description
1 polymer ?
#
loop_
_entity_poly.entity_id
_entity_poly.type
_entity_poly.pdbx_seq_one_letter_code
_entity_poly.pdbx_strand_id
1 'polypeptide(L)'
;MLLIPAIDLKEGQCVRLRQGRMDDATVFSKDPVAMAAHWREQGARRLHIVDLDGAFAGEPRNRTLIEQMVAVMGGVPVQVGGGIRSLDVIEAYVAAGVSGVIVGTKAIQEPDFLAAAAKAFPNKIWFGLDARDGLVATEGWDQTSTLKAVDLARQAAQWPVAGVV
;
A
#
# COMPACT_ATOMS: atom_id res chain seq x y z
N MET A 1 7.67 -18.20 -9.10
CA MET A 1 6.83 -16.99 -9.14
C MET A 1 6.11 -16.87 -7.80
N LEU A 2 6.04 -15.67 -7.21
CA LEU A 2 5.26 -15.42 -6.00
C LEU A 2 3.95 -14.74 -6.41
N LEU A 3 2.80 -15.36 -6.09
CA LEU A 3 1.50 -14.73 -6.21
C LEU A 3 1.18 -14.00 -4.92
N ILE A 4 0.77 -12.74 -5.03
CA ILE A 4 0.42 -11.88 -3.90
C ILE A 4 -1.04 -11.47 -4.10
N PRO A 5 -2.01 -12.09 -3.40
CA PRO A 5 -3.39 -11.63 -3.41
C PRO A 5 -3.46 -10.17 -2.93
N ALA A 6 -4.38 -9.40 -3.52
CA ALA A 6 -4.63 -8.03 -3.14
C ALA A 6 -6.07 -7.86 -2.65
N ILE A 7 -6.25 -7.06 -1.60
CA ILE A 7 -7.55 -6.63 -1.07
C ILE A 7 -7.56 -5.11 -1.03
N ASP A 8 -8.45 -4.52 -1.84
CA ASP A 8 -8.73 -3.10 -1.82
C ASP A 8 -9.89 -2.85 -0.85
N LEU A 9 -9.69 -1.93 0.10
CA LEU A 9 -10.68 -1.56 1.12
C LEU A 9 -11.32 -0.23 0.78
N LYS A 10 -12.65 -0.22 0.71
CA LYS A 10 -13.47 0.98 0.59
C LYS A 10 -14.70 0.83 1.48
N GLU A 11 -14.95 1.82 2.33
CA GLU A 11 -16.10 1.83 3.25
C GLU A 11 -16.19 0.53 4.09
N GLY A 12 -15.02 0.01 4.52
CA GLY A 12 -14.92 -1.23 5.29
C GLY A 12 -15.23 -2.51 4.52
N GLN A 13 -15.27 -2.48 3.20
CA GLN A 13 -15.59 -3.63 2.33
C GLN A 13 -14.44 -3.94 1.38
N CYS A 14 -14.36 -5.20 0.92
CA CYS A 14 -13.46 -5.60 -0.16
C CYS A 14 -14.05 -5.20 -1.49
N VAL A 15 -13.36 -4.35 -2.24
CA VAL A 15 -13.83 -3.85 -3.53
C VAL A 15 -12.79 -4.05 -4.63
N ARG A 16 -13.22 -3.81 -5.86
CA ARG A 16 -12.37 -3.57 -7.01
C ARG A 16 -12.84 -2.34 -7.76
N LEU A 17 -11.96 -1.39 -7.94
CA LEU A 17 -12.25 -0.22 -8.74
C LEU A 17 -12.05 -0.55 -10.23
N ARG A 18 -12.96 -0.08 -11.06
CA ARG A 18 -12.79 -0.12 -12.51
C ARG A 18 -11.91 1.06 -12.93
N GLN A 19 -10.72 0.76 -13.45
CA GLN A 19 -9.74 1.76 -13.89
C GLN A 19 -9.40 2.82 -12.80
N GLY A 20 -9.40 2.43 -11.51
CA GLY A 20 -9.11 3.34 -10.40
C GLY A 20 -10.25 4.29 -10.00
N ARG A 21 -11.44 4.18 -10.64
CA ARG A 21 -12.55 5.10 -10.37
C ARG A 21 -13.29 4.74 -9.10
N MET A 22 -13.31 5.67 -8.15
CA MET A 22 -13.99 5.48 -6.85
C MET A 22 -15.51 5.34 -6.96
N ASP A 23 -16.12 5.94 -7.98
CA ASP A 23 -17.55 5.88 -8.25
C ASP A 23 -17.97 4.59 -8.98
N ASP A 24 -17.02 3.78 -9.46
CA ASP A 24 -17.26 2.54 -10.18
C ASP A 24 -16.56 1.37 -9.45
N ALA A 25 -17.07 1.05 -8.26
CA ALA A 25 -16.56 -0.02 -7.42
C ALA A 25 -17.49 -1.25 -7.43
N THR A 26 -16.90 -2.42 -7.61
CA THR A 26 -17.59 -3.71 -7.41
C THR A 26 -17.23 -4.26 -6.03
N VAL A 27 -18.23 -4.54 -5.20
CA VAL A 27 -18.05 -5.17 -3.88
C VAL A 27 -17.93 -6.68 -4.05
N PHE A 28 -16.82 -7.27 -3.59
CA PHE A 28 -16.57 -8.72 -3.59
C PHE A 28 -16.88 -9.38 -2.24
N SER A 29 -16.67 -8.66 -1.15
CA SER A 29 -16.97 -9.13 0.19
C SER A 29 -17.28 -7.97 1.12
N LYS A 30 -18.22 -8.19 2.04
CA LYS A 30 -18.52 -7.26 3.14
C LYS A 30 -17.71 -7.58 4.39
N ASP A 31 -16.92 -8.66 4.38
CA ASP A 31 -16.07 -9.08 5.49
C ASP A 31 -14.62 -9.23 5.02
N PRO A 32 -13.82 -8.17 5.13
CA PRO A 32 -12.40 -8.20 4.75
C PRO A 32 -11.55 -9.14 5.61
N VAL A 33 -11.93 -9.34 6.89
CA VAL A 33 -11.21 -10.24 7.80
C VAL A 33 -11.37 -11.68 7.34
N ALA A 34 -12.60 -12.08 7.02
CA ALA A 34 -12.86 -13.41 6.44
C ALA A 34 -12.18 -13.58 5.07
N MET A 35 -12.11 -12.52 4.25
CA MET A 35 -11.40 -12.58 2.97
C MET A 35 -9.89 -12.76 3.17
N ALA A 36 -9.27 -12.10 4.15
CA ALA A 36 -7.86 -12.31 4.48
C ALA A 36 -7.60 -13.74 4.97
N ALA A 37 -8.45 -14.27 5.86
CA ALA A 37 -8.40 -15.66 6.31
C ALA A 37 -8.51 -16.64 5.13
N HIS A 38 -9.45 -16.40 4.21
CA HIS A 38 -9.61 -17.20 2.99
C HIS A 38 -8.30 -17.26 2.18
N TRP A 39 -7.66 -16.14 1.92
CA TRP A 39 -6.39 -16.14 1.19
C TRP A 39 -5.27 -16.87 1.91
N ARG A 40 -5.19 -16.76 3.24
CA ARG A 40 -4.25 -17.55 4.04
C ARG A 40 -4.50 -19.06 3.86
N GLU A 41 -5.77 -19.50 3.93
CA GLU A 41 -6.16 -20.90 3.75
C GLU A 41 -5.88 -21.42 2.34
N GLN A 42 -5.96 -20.56 1.33
CA GLN A 42 -5.54 -20.87 -0.05
C GLN A 42 -4.00 -20.90 -0.23
N GLY A 43 -3.23 -20.74 0.85
CA GLY A 43 -1.79 -20.84 0.81
C GLY A 43 -1.06 -19.55 0.36
N ALA A 44 -1.69 -18.40 0.49
CA ALA A 44 -1.04 -17.11 0.22
C ALA A 44 0.23 -16.96 1.09
N ARG A 45 1.32 -16.59 0.47
CA ARG A 45 2.61 -16.38 1.12
C ARG A 45 2.90 -14.92 1.43
N ARG A 46 2.04 -14.03 0.99
CA ARG A 46 1.98 -12.59 1.25
C ARG A 46 0.59 -12.09 0.92
N LEU A 47 0.13 -11.06 1.64
CA LEU A 47 -1.10 -10.34 1.33
C LEU A 47 -0.77 -8.87 1.07
N HIS A 48 -1.38 -8.28 0.05
CA HIS A 48 -1.34 -6.86 -0.23
C HIS A 48 -2.68 -6.22 0.14
N ILE A 49 -2.67 -5.13 0.90
CA ILE A 49 -3.88 -4.39 1.30
C ILE A 49 -3.74 -2.94 0.85
N VAL A 50 -4.78 -2.40 0.24
CA VAL A 50 -4.88 -0.99 -0.11
C VAL A 50 -6.04 -0.35 0.65
N ASP A 51 -5.75 0.62 1.51
CA ASP A 51 -6.74 1.50 2.14
C ASP A 51 -7.12 2.60 1.14
N LEU A 52 -8.12 2.34 0.29
CA LEU A 52 -8.56 3.32 -0.72
C LEU A 52 -9.14 4.57 -0.06
N ASP A 53 -9.92 4.42 1.02
CA ASP A 53 -10.46 5.56 1.75
C ASP A 53 -9.31 6.41 2.32
N GLY A 54 -8.27 5.74 2.84
CA GLY A 54 -7.06 6.40 3.34
C GLY A 54 -6.27 7.08 2.24
N ALA A 55 -6.15 6.48 1.07
CA ALA A 55 -5.45 7.06 -0.07
C ALA A 55 -6.08 8.40 -0.49
N PHE A 56 -7.42 8.46 -0.53
CA PHE A 56 -8.16 9.67 -0.84
C PHE A 56 -8.15 10.69 0.29
N ALA A 57 -8.34 10.26 1.56
CA ALA A 57 -8.33 11.15 2.71
C ALA A 57 -6.93 11.71 3.04
N GLY A 58 -5.87 11.04 2.60
CA GLY A 58 -4.50 11.38 2.95
C GLY A 58 -4.06 10.95 4.35
N GLU A 59 -4.86 10.12 5.01
CA GLU A 59 -4.61 9.52 6.32
C GLU A 59 -5.32 8.17 6.40
N PRO A 60 -4.81 7.17 7.16
CA PRO A 60 -5.45 5.86 7.27
C PRO A 60 -6.90 5.96 7.77
N ARG A 61 -7.82 5.27 7.09
CA ARG A 61 -9.25 5.22 7.46
C ARG A 61 -9.68 3.85 7.96
N ASN A 62 -9.05 2.79 7.46
CA ASN A 62 -9.41 1.41 7.79
C ASN A 62 -8.41 0.73 8.74
N ARG A 63 -7.66 1.50 9.54
CA ARG A 63 -6.54 0.99 10.35
C ARG A 63 -6.95 -0.19 11.25
N THR A 64 -7.98 -0.04 12.07
CA THR A 64 -8.43 -1.11 12.99
C THR A 64 -8.81 -2.39 12.24
N LEU A 65 -9.46 -2.25 11.09
CA LEU A 65 -9.82 -3.37 10.22
C LEU A 65 -8.57 -4.06 9.67
N ILE A 66 -7.58 -3.29 9.22
CA ILE A 66 -6.30 -3.79 8.73
C ILE A 66 -5.54 -4.55 9.84
N GLU A 67 -5.54 -4.05 11.08
CA GLU A 67 -4.95 -4.73 12.24
C GLU A 67 -5.60 -6.10 12.49
N GLN A 68 -6.93 -6.19 12.35
CA GLN A 68 -7.66 -7.47 12.44
C GLN A 68 -7.28 -8.42 11.29
N MET A 69 -7.16 -7.89 10.06
CA MET A 69 -6.73 -8.68 8.91
C MET A 69 -5.29 -9.21 9.09
N VAL A 70 -4.38 -8.39 9.63
CA VAL A 70 -3.01 -8.82 9.96
C VAL A 70 -3.03 -9.96 10.98
N ALA A 71 -3.85 -9.84 12.03
CA ALA A 71 -3.97 -10.87 13.07
C ALA A 71 -4.40 -12.22 12.50
N VAL A 72 -5.43 -12.25 11.63
CA VAL A 72 -5.92 -13.52 11.05
C VAL A 72 -4.96 -14.11 10.03
N MET A 73 -4.03 -13.33 9.47
CA MET A 73 -2.98 -13.87 8.57
C MET A 73 -1.97 -14.79 9.28
N GLY A 74 -1.91 -14.78 10.62
CA GLY A 74 -1.18 -15.78 11.40
C GLY A 74 0.32 -15.87 11.09
N GLY A 75 0.99 -14.74 10.87
CA GLY A 75 2.41 -14.65 10.54
C GLY A 75 2.71 -14.64 9.03
N VAL A 76 1.73 -14.83 8.16
CA VAL A 76 1.92 -14.57 6.72
C VAL A 76 2.17 -13.07 6.53
N PRO A 77 3.24 -12.66 5.84
CA PRO A 77 3.58 -11.25 5.65
C PRO A 77 2.46 -10.46 5.00
N VAL A 78 2.13 -9.30 5.60
CA VAL A 78 1.13 -8.36 5.05
C VAL A 78 1.82 -7.05 4.69
N GLN A 79 1.54 -6.52 3.51
CA GLN A 79 1.97 -5.19 3.09
C GLN A 79 0.74 -4.29 2.89
N VAL A 80 0.86 -3.02 3.30
CA VAL A 80 -0.25 -2.07 3.34
C VAL A 80 0.13 -0.77 2.65
N GLY A 81 -0.75 -0.26 1.80
CA GLY A 81 -0.70 1.07 1.20
C GLY A 81 -1.99 1.85 1.41
N GLY A 82 -1.94 3.17 1.17
CA GLY A 82 -3.08 4.07 1.29
C GLY A 82 -3.00 5.01 2.51
N GLY A 83 -2.97 6.32 2.26
CA GLY A 83 -3.00 7.36 3.28
C GLY A 83 -1.75 7.51 4.15
N ILE A 84 -0.61 6.91 3.77
CA ILE A 84 0.61 6.90 4.59
C ILE A 84 1.45 8.14 4.29
N ARG A 85 1.42 9.12 5.21
CA ARG A 85 2.05 10.42 5.05
C ARG A 85 2.91 10.88 6.23
N SER A 86 3.07 10.07 7.29
CA SER A 86 3.92 10.39 8.45
C SER A 86 4.64 9.17 8.98
N LEU A 87 5.74 9.38 9.73
CA LEU A 87 6.49 8.31 10.39
C LEU A 87 5.67 7.64 11.49
N ASP A 88 4.82 8.39 12.20
CA ASP A 88 3.96 7.86 13.26
C ASP A 88 2.94 6.83 12.71
N VAL A 89 2.41 7.08 11.50
CA VAL A 89 1.53 6.13 10.81
C VAL A 89 2.29 4.86 10.45
N ILE A 90 3.52 5.00 9.95
CA ILE A 90 4.38 3.86 9.61
C ILE A 90 4.69 3.05 10.87
N GLU A 91 5.11 3.70 11.96
CA GLU A 91 5.40 3.07 13.24
C GLU A 91 4.19 2.29 13.75
N ALA A 92 3.02 2.89 13.69
CA ALA A 92 1.78 2.25 14.13
C ALA A 92 1.45 0.98 13.35
N TYR A 93 1.61 0.98 12.01
CA TYR A 93 1.42 -0.23 11.20
C TYR A 93 2.49 -1.30 11.47
N VAL A 94 3.75 -0.91 11.63
CA VAL A 94 4.83 -1.83 11.98
C VAL A 94 4.60 -2.46 13.36
N ALA A 95 4.16 -1.67 14.35
CA ALA A 95 3.80 -2.16 15.68
C ALA A 95 2.61 -3.13 15.66
N ALA A 96 1.67 -2.93 14.75
CA ALA A 96 0.53 -3.83 14.52
C ALA A 96 0.90 -5.13 13.77
N GLY A 97 2.16 -5.31 13.39
CA GLY A 97 2.65 -6.52 12.72
C GLY A 97 2.64 -6.47 11.18
N VAL A 98 2.39 -5.29 10.59
CA VAL A 98 2.54 -5.10 9.13
C VAL A 98 4.00 -5.31 8.75
N SER A 99 4.26 -6.17 7.77
CA SER A 99 5.59 -6.51 7.32
C SER A 99 6.17 -5.56 6.29
N GLY A 100 5.30 -4.82 5.59
CA GLY A 100 5.70 -3.83 4.58
C GLY A 100 4.71 -2.68 4.48
N VAL A 101 5.22 -1.46 4.43
CA VAL A 101 4.43 -0.23 4.34
C VAL A 101 4.75 0.45 3.01
N ILE A 102 3.72 0.69 2.19
CA ILE A 102 3.87 1.25 0.85
C ILE A 102 3.61 2.75 0.91
N VAL A 103 4.63 3.53 0.60
CA VAL A 103 4.56 4.99 0.54
C VAL A 103 4.57 5.41 -0.93
N GLY A 104 3.46 5.98 -1.40
CA GLY A 104 3.28 6.43 -2.79
C GLY A 104 3.42 7.95 -2.92
N THR A 105 2.31 8.65 -3.07
CA THR A 105 2.22 10.10 -3.36
C THR A 105 3.17 10.96 -2.50
N LYS A 106 3.23 10.69 -1.19
CA LYS A 106 4.12 11.43 -0.28
C LYS A 106 5.59 11.29 -0.65
N ALA A 107 6.01 10.08 -1.05
CA ALA A 107 7.40 9.82 -1.46
C ALA A 107 7.76 10.50 -2.80
N ILE A 108 6.78 10.65 -3.69
CA ILE A 108 6.98 11.35 -4.97
C ILE A 108 7.10 12.86 -4.73
N GLN A 109 6.25 13.42 -3.87
CA GLN A 109 6.23 14.83 -3.54
C GLN A 109 7.43 15.25 -2.68
N GLU A 110 7.85 14.38 -1.76
CA GLU A 110 8.90 14.63 -0.79
C GLU A 110 9.85 13.42 -0.72
N PRO A 111 10.84 13.31 -1.61
CA PRO A 111 11.79 12.18 -1.62
C PRO A 111 12.56 12.02 -0.30
N ASP A 112 12.84 13.11 0.41
CA ASP A 112 13.50 13.10 1.72
C ASP A 112 12.66 12.36 2.78
N PHE A 113 11.33 12.40 2.67
CA PHE A 113 10.46 11.61 3.53
C PHE A 113 10.67 10.12 3.31
N LEU A 114 10.76 9.67 2.05
CA LEU A 114 11.01 8.26 1.74
C LEU A 114 12.38 7.82 2.29
N ALA A 115 13.40 8.67 2.15
CA ALA A 115 14.73 8.41 2.69
C ALA A 115 14.72 8.28 4.21
N ALA A 116 14.03 9.19 4.90
CA ALA A 116 13.88 9.17 6.35
C ALA A 116 13.11 7.93 6.83
N ALA A 117 11.99 7.61 6.18
CA ALA A 117 11.19 6.43 6.49
C ALA A 117 11.98 5.13 6.31
N ALA A 118 12.71 5.00 5.18
CA ALA A 118 13.53 3.82 4.91
C ALA A 118 14.66 3.64 5.93
N LYS A 119 15.26 4.74 6.40
CA LYS A 119 16.29 4.70 7.47
C LYS A 119 15.70 4.33 8.82
N ALA A 120 14.53 4.89 9.17
CA ALA A 120 13.86 4.60 10.44
C ALA A 120 13.32 3.16 10.51
N PHE A 121 12.86 2.63 9.38
CA PHE A 121 12.23 1.30 9.27
C PHE A 121 12.90 0.46 8.16
N PRO A 122 14.16 0.02 8.34
CA PRO A 122 14.91 -0.67 7.29
C PRO A 122 14.19 -1.94 6.80
N ASN A 123 14.13 -2.13 5.47
CA ASN A 123 13.47 -3.24 4.80
C ASN A 123 11.95 -3.38 5.09
N LYS A 124 11.32 -2.33 5.61
CA LYS A 124 9.86 -2.27 5.83
C LYS A 124 9.15 -1.37 4.83
N ILE A 125 9.88 -0.42 4.24
CA ILE A 125 9.29 0.60 3.36
C ILE A 125 9.37 0.14 1.91
N TRP A 126 8.22 0.15 1.26
CA TRP A 126 8.08 -0.05 -0.18
C TRP A 126 7.76 1.28 -0.84
N PHE A 127 8.38 1.56 -1.97
CA PHE A 127 8.04 2.74 -2.76
C PHE A 127 6.92 2.41 -3.72
N GLY A 128 5.73 3.01 -3.54
CA GLY A 128 4.60 2.93 -4.47
C GLY A 128 4.82 3.92 -5.61
N LEU A 129 5.01 3.41 -6.83
CA LEU A 129 5.38 4.21 -8.00
C LEU A 129 4.51 3.88 -9.19
N ASP A 130 3.33 4.49 -9.23
CA ASP A 130 2.42 4.35 -10.36
C ASP A 130 2.97 5.09 -11.58
N ALA A 131 2.91 4.47 -12.75
CA ALA A 131 3.41 5.05 -13.98
C ALA A 131 2.47 4.81 -15.17
N ARG A 132 2.38 5.81 -16.06
CA ARG A 132 1.72 5.70 -17.36
C ARG A 132 2.70 6.14 -18.43
N ASP A 133 2.91 5.31 -19.45
CA ASP A 133 3.85 5.58 -20.55
C ASP A 133 5.28 5.94 -20.07
N GLY A 134 5.71 5.34 -18.96
CA GLY A 134 7.03 5.58 -18.35
C GLY A 134 7.13 6.86 -17.51
N LEU A 135 6.08 7.66 -17.44
CA LEU A 135 5.99 8.85 -16.60
C LEU A 135 5.19 8.57 -15.34
N VAL A 136 5.57 9.23 -14.24
CA VAL A 136 4.93 9.05 -12.94
C VAL A 136 3.50 9.58 -12.96
N ALA A 137 2.56 8.73 -12.54
CA ALA A 137 1.17 9.12 -12.30
C ALA A 137 1.01 9.52 -10.83
N THR A 138 0.33 10.64 -10.58
CA THR A 138 0.02 11.16 -9.25
C THR A 138 -1.48 11.33 -9.07
N GLU A 139 -1.94 11.48 -7.83
CA GLU A 139 -3.33 11.77 -7.48
C GLU A 139 -4.37 10.79 -8.07
N GLY A 140 -4.16 9.48 -7.83
CA GLY A 140 -5.13 8.47 -8.26
C GLY A 140 -5.21 8.27 -9.77
N TRP A 141 -4.11 8.50 -10.51
CA TRP A 141 -3.99 8.34 -11.98
C TRP A 141 -4.51 9.53 -12.82
N ASP A 142 -5.03 10.59 -12.19
CA ASP A 142 -5.62 11.72 -12.92
C ASP A 142 -4.59 12.68 -13.51
N GLN A 143 -3.38 12.72 -12.92
CA GLN A 143 -2.31 13.60 -13.41
C GLN A 143 -1.07 12.78 -13.76
N THR A 144 -0.50 13.05 -14.94
CA THR A 144 0.79 12.51 -15.36
C THR A 144 1.85 13.59 -15.21
N SER A 145 2.90 13.31 -14.45
CA SER A 145 4.01 14.23 -14.29
C SER A 145 4.98 14.16 -15.48
N THR A 146 5.96 15.06 -15.52
CA THR A 146 7.09 14.98 -16.46
C THR A 146 8.22 14.08 -15.95
N LEU A 147 8.10 13.53 -14.73
CA LEU A 147 9.12 12.70 -14.09
C LEU A 147 9.09 11.28 -14.66
N LYS A 148 10.25 10.75 -14.99
CA LYS A 148 10.36 9.34 -15.41
C LYS A 148 10.36 8.43 -14.19
N ALA A 149 9.48 7.43 -14.20
CA ALA A 149 9.37 6.45 -13.11
C ALA A 149 10.71 5.73 -12.86
N VAL A 150 11.45 5.39 -13.91
CA VAL A 150 12.76 4.74 -13.81
C VAL A 150 13.78 5.58 -13.04
N ASP A 151 13.76 6.91 -13.18
CA ASP A 151 14.72 7.79 -12.48
C ASP A 151 14.40 7.88 -10.98
N LEU A 152 13.12 7.95 -10.63
CA LEU A 152 12.70 7.89 -9.21
C LEU A 152 12.98 6.51 -8.59
N ALA A 153 12.77 5.43 -9.32
CA ALA A 153 13.11 4.09 -8.85
C ALA A 153 14.63 3.94 -8.59
N ARG A 154 15.47 4.49 -9.47
CA ARG A 154 16.95 4.52 -9.27
C ARG A 154 17.35 5.36 -8.06
N GLN A 155 16.67 6.49 -7.83
CA GLN A 155 16.90 7.32 -6.65
C GLN A 155 16.52 6.55 -5.37
N ALA A 156 15.35 5.92 -5.34
CA ALA A 156 14.90 5.13 -4.22
C ALA A 156 15.83 3.94 -3.89
N ALA A 157 16.47 3.35 -4.90
CA ALA A 157 17.43 2.27 -4.72
C ALA A 157 18.70 2.66 -3.93
N GLN A 158 18.93 3.95 -3.69
CA GLN A 158 20.03 4.44 -2.85
C GLN A 158 19.72 4.35 -1.35
N TRP A 159 18.48 4.09 -0.99
CA TRP A 159 18.03 3.97 0.39
C TRP A 159 17.64 2.52 0.73
N PRO A 160 17.59 2.14 2.02
CA PRO A 160 17.25 0.78 2.43
C PRO A 160 15.73 0.51 2.32
N VAL A 161 15.14 0.78 1.15
CA VAL A 161 13.78 0.38 0.82
C VAL A 161 13.70 -1.13 0.57
N ALA A 162 12.57 -1.74 0.89
CA ALA A 162 12.33 -3.16 0.65
C ALA A 162 12.13 -3.48 -0.85
N GLY A 163 11.66 -2.49 -1.61
CA GLY A 163 11.43 -2.60 -3.04
C GLY A 163 10.53 -1.49 -3.58
N VAL A 164 10.17 -1.64 -4.86
CA VAL A 164 9.24 -0.75 -5.59
C VAL A 164 8.03 -1.56 -6.00
N VAL A 165 6.84 -0.96 -5.91
CA VAL A 165 5.55 -1.53 -6.34
C VAL A 165 4.97 -0.65 -7.44
#